data_ce1838082548cea3333140dc0e174788
#
_entry.id   ce1838082548cea3333140dc0e174788
#
_cell.length_a   1.000
_cell.length_b   1.000
_cell.length_c   1.000
_cell.angle_alpha   90.00
_cell.angle_beta   90.00
_cell.angle_gamma   90.00
#
_symmetry.space_group_name_H-M   'P 1'
#
loop_
_entity.id
_entity.type
_entity.pdbx_description
1 polymer ?
#
loop_
_entity_poly.entity_id
_entity_poly.type
_entity_poly.pdbx_seq_one_letter_code
_entity_poly.pdbx_strand_id
1 'polypeptide(L)'
;VKYLKKHKCMISTSLDGPKDLHDKNRPLQDKKLDHHNIFERNLKMIRQVWGDEDCVSALMTTSKFSLGRFKEIVDEYVRLGFHNIFLRALNPYGFAKQHKDKIAYHIEDFIENYKEGLNYIIELNKKGIFFVEGYAALLLRRILTPFATGFVDLQSPAGVGIAGAIYD
;
A
#
# COMPACT_ATOMS: atom_id res chain seq x y z
N VAL A 1 18.65 3.81 -10.38
CA VAL A 1 18.72 3.37 -8.98
C VAL A 1 19.91 4.00 -8.25
N LYS A 2 21.17 3.86 -8.72
CA LYS A 2 22.37 4.44 -8.07
C LYS A 2 22.26 5.95 -7.86
N TYR A 3 21.74 6.70 -8.83
CA TYR A 3 21.51 8.14 -8.71
C TYR A 3 20.52 8.46 -7.57
N LEU A 4 19.38 7.77 -7.50
CA LEU A 4 18.39 7.94 -6.44
C LEU A 4 18.97 7.64 -5.05
N LYS A 5 19.77 6.58 -4.93
CA LYS A 5 20.49 6.27 -3.68
C LYS A 5 21.41 7.40 -3.26
N LYS A 6 22.23 7.95 -4.19
CA LYS A 6 23.14 9.07 -3.92
C LYS A 6 22.39 10.28 -3.37
N HIS A 7 21.18 10.54 -3.84
CA HIS A 7 20.36 11.68 -3.42
C HIS A 7 19.36 11.34 -2.30
N LYS A 8 19.46 10.14 -1.68
CA LYS A 8 18.58 9.69 -0.59
C LYS A 8 17.09 9.75 -0.93
N CYS A 9 16.74 9.52 -2.21
CA CYS A 9 15.36 9.51 -2.66
C CYS A 9 14.68 8.20 -2.27
N MET A 10 13.57 8.27 -1.56
CA MET A 10 12.72 7.10 -1.29
C MET A 10 12.02 6.65 -2.56
N ILE A 11 11.92 5.34 -2.73
CA ILE A 11 11.18 4.74 -3.87
C ILE A 11 9.84 4.23 -3.36
N SER A 12 8.76 4.68 -4.01
CA SER A 12 7.42 4.14 -3.78
C SER A 12 6.92 3.45 -5.03
N THR A 13 6.27 2.33 -4.86
CA THR A 13 5.73 1.53 -5.94
C THR A 13 4.36 0.97 -5.56
N SER A 14 3.73 0.23 -6.45
CA SER A 14 2.41 -0.33 -6.19
C SER A 14 2.46 -1.86 -6.14
N LEU A 15 1.86 -2.43 -5.10
CA LEU A 15 1.65 -3.86 -4.95
C LEU A 15 0.24 -4.11 -4.40
N ASP A 16 -0.62 -4.77 -5.16
CA ASP A 16 -2.01 -4.97 -4.77
C ASP A 16 -2.27 -6.35 -4.13
N GLY A 17 -1.24 -7.16 -3.96
CA GLY A 17 -1.31 -8.49 -3.36
C GLY A 17 -0.68 -9.57 -4.23
N PRO A 18 -1.12 -10.85 -4.11
CA PRO A 18 -0.59 -11.96 -4.88
C PRO A 18 -0.77 -11.74 -6.38
N LYS A 19 0.03 -12.48 -7.16
CA LYS A 19 0.18 -12.31 -8.59
C LYS A 19 -1.14 -12.16 -9.36
N ASP A 20 -2.07 -13.06 -9.15
CA ASP A 20 -3.35 -13.08 -9.86
C ASP A 20 -4.19 -11.81 -9.60
N LEU A 21 -4.16 -11.32 -8.36
CA LEU A 21 -4.84 -10.10 -7.96
C LEU A 21 -4.12 -8.86 -8.48
N HIS A 22 -2.79 -8.82 -8.34
CA HIS A 22 -1.99 -7.69 -8.80
C HIS A 22 -2.12 -7.49 -10.31
N ASP A 23 -1.96 -8.56 -11.10
CA ASP A 23 -2.06 -8.50 -12.55
C ASP A 23 -3.49 -8.16 -13.02
N LYS A 24 -4.52 -8.60 -12.28
CA LYS A 24 -5.91 -8.23 -12.54
C LYS A 24 -6.20 -6.75 -12.29
N ASN A 25 -5.66 -6.20 -11.22
CA ASN A 25 -5.84 -4.79 -10.87
C ASN A 25 -5.02 -3.86 -11.76
N ARG A 26 -3.89 -4.34 -12.28
CA ARG A 26 -2.91 -3.56 -13.07
C ARG A 26 -2.57 -4.25 -14.38
N PRO A 27 -3.54 -4.42 -15.29
CA PRO A 27 -3.29 -5.07 -16.56
C PRO A 27 -2.33 -4.25 -17.41
N LEU A 28 -1.29 -4.91 -17.93
CA LEU A 28 -0.40 -4.31 -18.93
C LEU A 28 -1.05 -4.36 -20.32
N GLN A 29 -0.68 -3.41 -21.18
CA GLN A 29 -1.11 -3.42 -22.59
C GLN A 29 -0.61 -4.67 -23.31
N ASP A 30 0.64 -5.05 -23.08
CA ASP A 30 1.19 -6.31 -23.58
C ASP A 30 0.85 -7.44 -22.61
N LYS A 31 -0.13 -8.26 -23.00
CA LYS A 31 -0.61 -9.44 -22.24
C LYS A 31 0.44 -10.55 -22.06
N LYS A 32 1.57 -10.48 -22.80
CA LYS A 32 2.69 -11.42 -22.63
C LYS A 32 3.57 -11.07 -21.43
N LEU A 33 3.46 -9.84 -20.96
CA LEU A 33 4.22 -9.39 -19.80
C LEU A 33 3.46 -9.69 -18.50
N ASP A 34 4.21 -10.10 -17.51
CA ASP A 34 3.74 -10.43 -16.17
C ASP A 34 4.14 -9.28 -15.24
N HIS A 35 3.15 -8.47 -14.84
CA HIS A 35 3.40 -7.26 -14.06
C HIS A 35 3.99 -7.58 -12.68
N HIS A 36 3.44 -8.59 -12.01
CA HIS A 36 3.92 -9.01 -10.71
C HIS A 36 5.36 -9.52 -10.74
N ASN A 37 5.73 -10.34 -11.72
CA ASN A 37 7.11 -10.82 -11.88
C ASN A 37 8.09 -9.69 -12.22
N ILE A 38 7.65 -8.70 -13.02
CA ILE A 38 8.45 -7.49 -13.29
C ILE A 38 8.68 -6.72 -11.99
N PHE A 39 7.64 -6.54 -11.18
CA PHE A 39 7.73 -5.90 -9.89
C PHE A 39 8.74 -6.61 -8.98
N GLU A 40 8.60 -7.92 -8.78
CA GLU A 40 9.47 -8.71 -7.91
C GLU A 40 10.93 -8.65 -8.35
N ARG A 41 11.19 -8.79 -9.64
CA ARG A 41 12.55 -8.67 -10.20
C ARG A 41 13.15 -7.29 -9.92
N ASN A 42 12.37 -6.23 -10.14
CA ASN A 42 12.84 -4.87 -9.93
C ASN A 42 13.05 -4.57 -8.45
N LEU A 43 12.19 -5.06 -7.56
CA LEU A 43 12.35 -4.96 -6.11
C LEU A 43 13.68 -5.58 -5.65
N LYS A 44 13.97 -6.80 -6.09
CA LYS A 44 15.24 -7.48 -5.79
C LYS A 44 16.45 -6.68 -6.26
N MET A 45 16.41 -6.19 -7.51
CA MET A 45 17.48 -5.35 -8.07
C MET A 45 17.69 -4.06 -7.29
N ILE A 46 16.62 -3.39 -6.89
CA ILE A 46 16.69 -2.12 -6.14
C ILE A 46 17.33 -2.38 -4.78
N ARG A 47 16.86 -3.38 -4.03
CA ARG A 47 17.38 -3.75 -2.71
C ARG A 47 18.86 -4.11 -2.77
N GLN A 48 19.29 -4.89 -3.76
CA GLN A 48 20.70 -5.21 -3.97
C GLN A 48 21.58 -3.98 -4.18
N VAL A 49 21.13 -3.02 -5.01
CA VAL A 49 21.88 -1.79 -5.26
C VAL A 49 21.87 -0.88 -4.04
N TRP A 50 20.78 -0.86 -3.30
CA TRP A 50 20.61 0.02 -2.13
C TRP A 50 21.34 -0.53 -0.90
N GLY A 51 21.35 -1.86 -0.73
CA GLY A 51 21.88 -2.50 0.47
C GLY A 51 20.98 -2.33 1.70
N ASP A 52 19.69 -2.07 1.47
CA ASP A 52 18.67 -1.84 2.49
C ASP A 52 17.34 -2.37 1.98
N GLU A 53 16.67 -3.19 2.76
CA GLU A 53 15.39 -3.79 2.39
C GLU A 53 14.22 -2.81 2.48
N ASP A 54 14.34 -1.79 3.33
CA ASP A 54 13.31 -0.77 3.56
C ASP A 54 13.39 0.43 2.58
N CYS A 55 14.29 0.38 1.61
CA CYS A 55 14.47 1.46 0.61
C CYS A 55 13.28 1.62 -0.35
N VAL A 56 12.35 0.67 -0.37
CA VAL A 56 11.16 0.67 -1.22
C VAL A 56 9.91 0.53 -0.35
N SER A 57 8.97 1.45 -0.51
CA SER A 57 7.63 1.31 0.04
C SER A 57 6.65 0.80 -1.02
N ALA A 58 5.72 -0.06 -0.63
CA ALA A 58 4.67 -0.55 -1.50
C ALA A 58 3.31 0.03 -1.07
N LEU A 59 2.57 0.55 -2.05
CA LEU A 59 1.22 1.06 -1.86
C LEU A 59 0.21 0.11 -2.49
N MET A 60 -0.82 -0.19 -1.75
CA MET A 60 -1.94 -1.01 -2.18
C MET A 60 -3.10 -0.15 -2.67
N THR A 61 -3.81 -0.63 -3.69
CA THR A 61 -5.12 -0.10 -4.09
C THR A 61 -6.18 -1.17 -3.85
N THR A 62 -7.14 -0.88 -2.96
CA THR A 62 -8.24 -1.79 -2.70
C THR A 62 -9.30 -1.66 -3.81
N SER A 63 -9.62 -2.76 -4.46
CA SER A 63 -10.74 -2.90 -5.38
C SER A 63 -11.72 -3.95 -4.85
N LYS A 64 -12.89 -4.12 -5.47
CA LYS A 64 -13.81 -5.22 -5.12
C LYS A 64 -13.16 -6.60 -5.19
N PHE A 65 -12.11 -6.77 -5.99
CA PHE A 65 -11.38 -8.03 -6.11
C PHE A 65 -10.43 -8.30 -4.94
N SER A 66 -10.11 -7.26 -4.16
CA SER A 66 -9.29 -7.35 -2.95
C SER A 66 -10.10 -7.79 -1.73
N LEU A 67 -11.42 -7.55 -1.75
CA LEU A 67 -12.30 -7.92 -0.65
C LEU A 67 -12.31 -9.44 -0.46
N GLY A 68 -12.30 -9.89 0.80
CA GLY A 68 -12.17 -11.31 1.17
C GLY A 68 -10.75 -11.87 1.07
N ARG A 69 -9.77 -11.09 0.59
CA ARG A 69 -8.41 -11.54 0.32
C ARG A 69 -7.32 -10.81 1.12
N PHE A 70 -7.68 -10.04 2.14
CA PHE A 70 -6.68 -9.23 2.87
C PHE A 70 -5.60 -10.08 3.56
N LYS A 71 -5.91 -11.30 4.00
CA LYS A 71 -4.91 -12.23 4.53
C LYS A 71 -3.88 -12.61 3.47
N GLU A 72 -4.32 -13.02 2.28
CA GLU A 72 -3.42 -13.36 1.17
C GLU A 72 -2.56 -12.17 0.74
N ILE A 73 -3.15 -10.96 0.77
CA ILE A 73 -2.44 -9.72 0.44
C ILE A 73 -1.34 -9.46 1.47
N VAL A 74 -1.64 -9.58 2.77
CA VAL A 74 -0.66 -9.41 3.85
C VAL A 74 0.45 -10.46 3.74
N ASP A 75 0.09 -11.73 3.49
CA ASP A 75 1.06 -12.81 3.32
C ASP A 75 2.02 -12.53 2.16
N GLU A 76 1.53 -11.96 1.07
CA GLU A 76 2.36 -11.58 -0.07
C GLU A 76 3.33 -10.45 0.27
N TYR A 77 2.90 -9.45 1.04
CA TYR A 77 3.78 -8.40 1.54
C TYR A 77 4.88 -8.96 2.45
N VAL A 78 4.50 -9.85 3.39
CA VAL A 78 5.45 -10.54 4.27
C VAL A 78 6.43 -11.39 3.45
N ARG A 79 5.94 -12.16 2.47
CA ARG A 79 6.78 -12.99 1.58
C ARG A 79 7.83 -12.16 0.83
N LEU A 80 7.45 -10.96 0.42
CA LEU A 80 8.32 -10.04 -0.30
C LEU A 80 9.19 -9.19 0.61
N GLY A 81 9.18 -9.43 1.93
CA GLY A 81 10.03 -8.75 2.91
C GLY A 81 9.60 -7.31 3.18
N PHE A 82 8.32 -7.00 3.03
CA PHE A 82 7.77 -5.75 3.55
C PHE A 82 7.35 -5.92 5.01
N HIS A 83 7.52 -4.87 5.81
CA HIS A 83 7.17 -4.84 7.23
C HIS A 83 5.93 -4.01 7.53
N ASN A 84 5.30 -3.47 6.50
CA ASN A 84 4.09 -2.67 6.62
C ASN A 84 3.22 -2.75 5.37
N ILE A 85 1.95 -2.44 5.57
CA ILE A 85 0.96 -2.25 4.52
C ILE A 85 0.08 -1.05 4.88
N PHE A 86 -0.51 -0.42 3.88
CA PHE A 86 -1.51 0.61 4.06
C PHE A 86 -2.81 0.17 3.38
N LEU A 87 -3.72 -0.39 4.16
CA LEU A 87 -5.02 -0.85 3.68
C LEU A 87 -5.97 0.34 3.57
N ARG A 88 -6.02 0.94 2.42
CA ARG A 88 -6.84 2.14 2.17
C ARG A 88 -8.05 1.81 1.31
N ALA A 89 -9.20 2.39 1.67
CA ALA A 89 -10.40 2.33 0.84
C ALA A 89 -10.17 2.95 -0.54
N LEU A 90 -10.93 2.50 -1.53
CA LEU A 90 -10.88 3.05 -2.88
C LEU A 90 -11.25 4.54 -2.85
N ASN A 91 -10.36 5.37 -3.38
CA ASN A 91 -10.65 6.78 -3.58
C ASN A 91 -11.55 6.96 -4.81
N PRO A 92 -12.75 7.57 -4.70
CA PRO A 92 -13.72 7.64 -5.78
C PRO A 92 -13.41 8.72 -6.83
N TYR A 93 -12.15 9.09 -7.02
CA TYR A 93 -11.71 10.11 -7.99
C TYR A 93 -10.91 9.51 -9.16
N GLY A 94 -10.71 10.31 -10.20
CA GLY A 94 -9.91 9.97 -11.36
C GLY A 94 -10.40 8.71 -12.08
N PHE A 95 -9.48 7.78 -12.35
CA PHE A 95 -9.80 6.51 -13.02
C PHE A 95 -10.80 5.64 -12.27
N ALA A 96 -10.83 5.70 -10.95
CA ALA A 96 -11.77 4.95 -10.14
C ALA A 96 -13.22 5.38 -10.42
N LYS A 97 -13.45 6.68 -10.66
CA LYS A 97 -14.77 7.20 -11.05
C LYS A 97 -15.19 6.69 -12.42
N GLN A 98 -14.27 6.63 -13.38
CA GLN A 98 -14.54 6.15 -14.75
C GLN A 98 -14.83 4.65 -14.81
N HIS A 99 -14.26 3.87 -13.89
CA HIS A 99 -14.39 2.41 -13.84
C HIS A 99 -15.18 1.90 -12.63
N LYS A 100 -16.00 2.77 -12.05
CA LYS A 100 -16.79 2.48 -10.85
C LYS A 100 -17.50 1.13 -10.90
N ASP A 101 -18.18 0.81 -11.99
CA ASP A 101 -18.96 -0.42 -12.14
C ASP A 101 -18.08 -1.69 -12.08
N LYS A 102 -16.79 -1.55 -12.40
CA LYS A 102 -15.85 -2.67 -12.45
C LYS A 102 -15.09 -2.90 -11.16
N ILE A 103 -14.83 -1.86 -10.36
CA ILE A 103 -13.88 -1.91 -9.24
C ILE A 103 -14.45 -1.44 -7.90
N ALA A 104 -15.59 -0.73 -7.90
CA ALA A 104 -16.17 -0.21 -6.67
C ALA A 104 -16.84 -1.31 -5.81
N TYR A 105 -17.06 -0.99 -4.57
CA TYR A 105 -17.68 -1.80 -3.53
C TYR A 105 -18.38 -0.85 -2.52
N HIS A 106 -19.20 -1.39 -1.64
CA HIS A 106 -19.77 -0.65 -0.54
C HIS A 106 -18.74 -0.46 0.57
N ILE A 107 -18.78 0.69 1.24
CA ILE A 107 -17.78 1.01 2.28
C ILE A 107 -17.89 0.05 3.48
N GLU A 108 -19.10 -0.45 3.74
CA GLU A 108 -19.37 -1.43 4.78
C GLU A 108 -18.59 -2.72 4.53
N ASP A 109 -18.57 -3.20 3.29
CA ASP A 109 -17.81 -4.40 2.89
C ASP A 109 -16.31 -4.19 3.12
N PHE A 110 -15.81 -2.98 2.81
CA PHE A 110 -14.42 -2.64 3.10
C PHE A 110 -14.12 -2.68 4.60
N ILE A 111 -14.98 -2.06 5.42
CA ILE A 111 -14.76 -2.00 6.88
C ILE A 111 -14.72 -3.40 7.50
N GLU A 112 -15.59 -4.31 7.08
CA GLU A 112 -15.59 -5.69 7.56
C GLU A 112 -14.28 -6.41 7.17
N ASN A 113 -13.92 -6.34 5.90
CA ASN A 113 -12.67 -6.91 5.41
C ASN A 113 -11.42 -6.28 6.06
N TYR A 114 -11.45 -4.97 6.31
CA TYR A 114 -10.38 -4.26 7.00
C TYR A 114 -10.18 -4.78 8.43
N LYS A 115 -11.27 -5.00 9.17
CA LYS A 115 -11.22 -5.57 10.52
C LYS A 115 -10.59 -6.97 10.52
N GLU A 116 -10.97 -7.82 9.54
CA GLU A 116 -10.38 -9.15 9.40
C GLU A 116 -8.87 -9.08 9.09
N GLY A 117 -8.48 -8.20 8.17
CA GLY A 117 -7.08 -7.98 7.82
C GLY A 117 -6.25 -7.45 8.99
N LEU A 118 -6.79 -6.47 9.73
CA LEU A 118 -6.14 -5.92 10.92
C LEU A 118 -5.99 -6.97 12.03
N ASN A 119 -7.02 -7.75 12.29
CA ASN A 119 -6.95 -8.86 13.25
C ASN A 119 -5.88 -9.88 12.84
N TYR A 120 -5.80 -10.21 11.55
CA TYR A 120 -4.76 -11.10 11.04
C TYR A 120 -3.35 -10.55 11.26
N ILE A 121 -3.13 -9.26 11.01
CA ILE A 121 -1.85 -8.59 11.27
C ILE A 121 -1.50 -8.64 12.78
N ILE A 122 -2.49 -8.43 13.66
CA ILE A 122 -2.28 -8.57 15.10
C ILE A 122 -1.83 -9.99 15.47
N GLU A 123 -2.47 -11.02 14.90
CA GLU A 123 -2.07 -12.41 15.14
C GLU A 123 -0.67 -12.73 14.59
N LEU A 124 -0.24 -12.16 13.46
CA LEU A 124 1.13 -12.28 12.97
C LEU A 124 2.13 -11.70 13.99
N ASN A 125 1.84 -10.51 14.52
CA ASN A 125 2.69 -9.87 15.52
C ASN A 125 2.77 -10.71 16.83
N LYS A 126 1.67 -11.30 17.28
CA LYS A 126 1.68 -12.24 18.42
C LYS A 126 2.56 -13.46 18.19
N LYS A 127 2.71 -13.89 16.94
CA LYS A 127 3.59 -15.01 16.53
C LYS A 127 5.04 -14.58 16.31
N GLY A 128 5.38 -13.31 16.57
CA GLY A 128 6.74 -12.78 16.40
C GLY A 128 7.07 -12.27 15.00
N ILE A 129 6.11 -12.22 14.08
CA ILE A 129 6.28 -11.62 12.75
C ILE A 129 5.90 -10.15 12.86
N PHE A 130 6.89 -9.25 12.93
CA PHE A 130 6.65 -7.83 13.00
C PHE A 130 6.05 -7.31 11.69
N PHE A 131 4.82 -6.77 11.77
CA PHE A 131 4.13 -6.20 10.62
C PHE A 131 3.16 -5.10 11.06
N VAL A 132 3.15 -3.96 10.37
CA VAL A 132 2.37 -2.78 10.73
C VAL A 132 1.28 -2.49 9.71
N GLU A 133 0.05 -2.29 10.17
CA GLU A 133 -0.98 -1.66 9.36
C GLU A 133 -0.88 -0.13 9.53
N GLY A 134 -0.48 0.55 8.46
CA GLY A 134 -0.10 1.96 8.50
C GLY A 134 -1.26 2.92 8.81
N TYR A 135 -2.47 2.63 8.33
CA TYR A 135 -3.63 3.50 8.58
C TYR A 135 -4.09 3.41 10.05
N ALA A 136 -4.17 2.20 10.62
CA ALA A 136 -4.46 2.03 12.04
C ALA A 136 -3.39 2.70 12.92
N ALA A 137 -2.10 2.57 12.56
CA ALA A 137 -1.02 3.23 13.28
C ALA A 137 -1.15 4.76 13.27
N LEU A 138 -1.54 5.36 12.13
CA LEU A 138 -1.81 6.79 12.02
C LEU A 138 -3.01 7.23 12.87
N LEU A 139 -4.11 6.46 12.84
CA LEU A 139 -5.29 6.73 13.66
C LEU A 139 -4.95 6.66 15.16
N LEU A 140 -4.26 5.63 15.59
CA LEU A 140 -3.81 5.49 16.98
C LEU A 140 -2.92 6.65 17.40
N ARG A 141 -1.95 7.04 16.58
CA ARG A 141 -1.12 8.21 16.84
C ARG A 141 -1.96 9.48 16.99
N ARG A 142 -2.97 9.67 16.15
CA ARG A 142 -3.86 10.83 16.21
C ARG A 142 -4.72 10.85 17.47
N ILE A 143 -5.16 9.68 17.93
CA ILE A 143 -6.02 9.53 19.12
C ILE A 143 -5.18 9.66 20.41
N LEU A 144 -4.02 9.04 20.43
CA LEU A 144 -3.23 8.86 21.66
C LEU A 144 -2.18 9.96 21.91
N THR A 145 -1.93 10.82 20.91
CA THR A 145 -0.89 11.85 21.03
C THR A 145 -1.37 13.21 20.51
N PRO A 146 -0.82 14.33 21.00
CA PRO A 146 -1.11 15.67 20.47
C PRO A 146 -0.37 15.97 19.17
N PHE A 147 0.49 15.08 18.69
CA PHE A 147 1.36 15.33 17.53
C PHE A 147 0.62 15.16 16.22
N ALA A 148 0.93 16.03 15.26
CA ALA A 148 0.47 15.89 13.88
C ALA A 148 0.98 14.58 13.26
N THR A 149 0.12 13.91 12.48
CA THR A 149 0.49 12.67 11.78
C THR A 149 1.25 12.91 10.50
N GLY A 150 1.15 14.11 9.92
CA GLY A 150 1.63 14.43 8.57
C GLY A 150 0.74 13.87 7.45
N PHE A 151 -0.34 13.16 7.79
CA PHE A 151 -1.25 12.57 6.83
C PHE A 151 -2.41 13.53 6.52
N VAL A 152 -2.54 13.93 5.26
CA VAL A 152 -3.44 15.02 4.82
C VAL A 152 -4.91 14.76 5.20
N ASP A 153 -5.38 13.52 5.06
CA ASP A 153 -6.77 13.15 5.37
C ASP A 153 -7.11 13.27 6.88
N LEU A 154 -6.10 13.37 7.74
CA LEU A 154 -6.24 13.51 9.19
C LEU A 154 -5.85 14.90 9.71
N GLN A 155 -5.60 15.85 8.82
CA GLN A 155 -5.22 17.21 9.18
C GLN A 155 -6.34 18.20 8.81
N SER A 156 -6.53 19.20 9.64
CA SER A 156 -7.39 20.35 9.35
C SER A 156 -6.74 21.63 9.89
N PRO A 157 -6.34 22.57 9.03
CA PRO A 157 -6.38 22.51 7.56
C PRO A 157 -5.37 21.50 6.99
N ALA A 158 -5.58 21.08 5.74
CA ALA A 158 -4.75 20.08 5.06
C ALA A 158 -3.28 20.48 4.86
N GLY A 159 -2.94 21.73 5.08
CA GLY A 159 -1.56 22.24 4.99
C GLY A 159 -1.01 22.35 3.57
N VAL A 160 -1.87 22.35 2.55
CA VAL A 160 -1.47 22.58 1.16
C VAL A 160 -0.82 23.95 1.02
N GLY A 161 0.36 24.00 0.40
CA GLY A 161 1.18 25.22 0.27
C GLY A 161 2.08 25.52 1.47
N ILE A 162 1.88 24.84 2.61
CA ILE A 162 2.75 24.95 3.80
C ILE A 162 3.54 23.66 4.00
N ALA A 163 2.85 22.52 3.98
CA ALA A 163 3.42 21.19 4.24
C ALA A 163 3.41 20.26 3.02
N GLY A 164 2.80 20.67 1.92
CA GLY A 164 2.74 19.90 0.69
C GLY A 164 2.74 20.79 -0.54
N ALA A 165 3.45 20.39 -1.58
CA ALA A 165 3.45 21.01 -2.90
C ALA A 165 3.40 19.91 -3.97
N ILE A 166 2.70 20.17 -5.07
CA ILE A 166 2.65 19.31 -6.24
C ILE A 166 3.26 20.11 -7.40
N TYR A 167 4.18 19.50 -8.11
CA TYR A 167 4.84 20.06 -9.30
C TYR A 167 4.47 19.18 -10.50
N ASP A 168 4.00 19.79 -11.58
CA ASP A 168 3.74 19.17 -12.88
C ASP A 168 5.01 19.06 -13.72
#